data_73410e4e58aea62b713bece671efc91f
#
_entry.id   73410e4e58aea62b713bece671efc91f
#
_cell.length_a   1.000
_cell.length_b   1.000
_cell.length_c   1.000
_cell.angle_alpha   90.00
_cell.angle_beta   90.00
_cell.angle_gamma   90.00
#
_symmetry.space_group_name_H-M   'P 1'
#
loop_
_entity.id
_entity.type
_entity.pdbx_description
1 polymer ?
#
loop_
_entity_poly.entity_id
_entity_poly.type
_entity_poly.pdbx_seq_one_letter_code
_entity_poly.pdbx_strand_id
1 'polypeptide(L)'
;MKIYRIAIIGLGGMGNNHALAVQADDGCQLVGGAEINPKRARAWKECFGVDAVFDDYEKMLDQLEPDIVINSTQSPLHYAPTLAAAQRGIHIFCEKPMARNLAQADEMVQVCDDHKVKLAINHIKRVSLYNNHVLNLIKKGEIGQLIRLRAADKGGRKSGNALMAMGTHLYDWMRLFAGDVEWAHAHLLQLDGRESTVDDIKDAQEINPKDQNDGLVLGERCFASFRFKGGVHAEADFLAEAQGNDRGYGIDLIGTEGRIAVRESVSTTMFIHRGQHHLPEQGWEQIHIEEEDSDEEGQPRKNRGRLFLQHLMIKDLIAAIEEDRDPVASGRGGVASMEMINLTWESH
;
A
#
# COMPACT_ATOMS: atom_id res chain seq x y z
N MET A 1 -5.18 -24.21 -18.15
CA MET A 1 -5.02 -22.88 -17.54
C MET A 1 -3.53 -22.56 -17.61
N LYS A 2 -3.14 -21.33 -17.98
CA LYS A 2 -1.72 -20.91 -17.97
C LYS A 2 -1.24 -20.88 -16.52
N ILE A 3 -0.06 -21.42 -16.26
CA ILE A 3 0.63 -21.25 -14.97
C ILE A 3 1.61 -20.08 -15.14
N TYR A 4 1.44 -19.04 -14.31
CA TYR A 4 2.29 -17.86 -14.36
C TYR A 4 3.59 -18.10 -13.60
N ARG A 5 4.72 -17.88 -14.28
CA ARG A 5 6.07 -18.00 -13.71
C ARG A 5 6.44 -16.69 -13.01
N ILE A 6 6.65 -16.75 -11.71
CA ILE A 6 6.88 -15.57 -10.87
C ILE A 6 8.26 -15.64 -10.23
N ALA A 7 9.05 -14.57 -10.36
CA ALA A 7 10.32 -14.39 -9.64
C ALA A 7 10.24 -13.20 -8.67
N ILE A 8 11.10 -13.19 -7.66
CA ILE A 8 11.09 -12.16 -6.61
C ILE A 8 12.46 -11.47 -6.51
N ILE A 9 12.48 -10.14 -6.50
CA ILE A 9 13.68 -9.33 -6.24
C ILE A 9 13.59 -8.79 -4.82
N GLY A 10 14.61 -9.07 -3.98
CA GLY A 10 14.62 -8.74 -2.56
C GLY A 10 13.95 -9.81 -1.70
N LEU A 11 14.75 -10.75 -1.16
CA LEU A 11 14.27 -11.92 -0.43
C LEU A 11 14.27 -11.69 1.10
N GLY A 12 13.87 -10.47 1.51
CA GLY A 12 13.66 -10.08 2.90
C GLY A 12 12.29 -10.50 3.42
N GLY A 13 11.82 -9.86 4.51
CA GLY A 13 10.54 -10.18 5.14
C GLY A 13 9.34 -10.06 4.20
N MET A 14 9.30 -9.00 3.35
CA MET A 14 8.22 -8.87 2.36
C MET A 14 8.35 -9.88 1.23
N GLY A 15 9.58 -10.14 0.74
CA GLY A 15 9.83 -11.19 -0.25
C GLY A 15 9.38 -12.58 0.23
N ASN A 16 9.57 -12.90 1.51
CA ASN A 16 9.05 -14.14 2.10
C ASN A 16 7.51 -14.19 2.09
N ASN A 17 6.85 -13.09 2.46
CA ASN A 17 5.39 -13.03 2.43
C ASN A 17 4.85 -13.20 1.00
N HIS A 18 5.48 -12.54 0.02
CA HIS A 18 5.10 -12.71 -1.37
C HIS A 18 5.34 -14.12 -1.90
N ALA A 19 6.45 -14.77 -1.52
CA ALA A 19 6.73 -16.14 -1.87
C ALA A 19 5.65 -17.10 -1.36
N LEU A 20 5.20 -16.92 -0.11
CA LEU A 20 4.09 -17.68 0.47
C LEU A 20 2.77 -17.43 -0.28
N ALA A 21 2.51 -16.18 -0.65
CA ALA A 21 1.29 -15.83 -1.40
C ALA A 21 1.29 -16.44 -2.82
N VAL A 22 2.46 -16.49 -3.48
CA VAL A 22 2.63 -17.14 -4.79
C VAL A 22 2.43 -18.66 -4.68
N GLN A 23 3.05 -19.31 -3.67
CA GLN A 23 2.92 -20.75 -3.47
C GLN A 23 1.52 -21.21 -3.04
N ALA A 24 0.69 -20.30 -2.56
CA ALA A 24 -0.70 -20.56 -2.19
C ALA A 24 -1.66 -20.58 -3.40
N ASP A 25 -1.19 -20.31 -4.62
CA ASP A 25 -2.01 -20.25 -5.83
C ASP A 25 -1.56 -21.29 -6.86
N ASP A 26 -2.40 -22.25 -7.18
CA ASP A 26 -2.12 -23.31 -8.18
C ASP A 26 -1.91 -22.75 -9.60
N GLY A 27 -2.36 -21.53 -9.88
CA GLY A 27 -2.12 -20.82 -11.14
C GLY A 27 -0.75 -20.14 -11.22
N CYS A 28 0.06 -20.22 -10.15
CA CYS A 28 1.36 -19.57 -10.02
C CYS A 28 2.49 -20.57 -9.76
N GLN A 29 3.66 -20.29 -10.30
CA GLN A 29 4.89 -21.03 -10.01
C GLN A 29 5.98 -20.05 -9.56
N LEU A 30 6.50 -20.22 -8.35
CA LEU A 30 7.68 -19.50 -7.86
C LEU A 30 8.92 -20.10 -8.53
N VAL A 31 9.51 -19.39 -9.50
CA VAL A 31 10.60 -19.91 -10.33
C VAL A 31 12.00 -19.49 -9.85
N GLY A 32 12.11 -18.44 -9.04
CA GLY A 32 13.41 -17.99 -8.54
C GLY A 32 13.35 -16.67 -7.80
N GLY A 33 14.53 -16.15 -7.44
CA GLY A 33 14.66 -14.85 -6.80
C GLY A 33 16.07 -14.26 -6.86
N ALA A 34 16.18 -12.98 -6.55
CA ALA A 34 17.45 -12.26 -6.45
C ALA A 34 17.62 -11.60 -5.08
N GLU A 35 18.78 -11.81 -4.45
CA GLU A 35 19.13 -11.28 -3.13
C GLU A 35 20.66 -11.11 -3.02
N ILE A 36 21.09 -9.88 -2.73
CA ILE A 36 22.51 -9.54 -2.60
C ILE A 36 23.16 -10.08 -1.31
N ASN A 37 22.34 -10.37 -0.28
CA ASN A 37 22.84 -10.94 0.97
C ASN A 37 22.87 -12.47 0.88
N PRO A 38 24.07 -13.10 0.87
CA PRO A 38 24.18 -14.54 0.64
C PRO A 38 23.58 -15.40 1.76
N LYS A 39 23.47 -14.87 2.99
CA LYS A 39 22.83 -15.58 4.09
C LYS A 39 21.31 -15.63 3.90
N ARG A 40 20.70 -14.49 3.50
CA ARG A 40 19.27 -14.43 3.19
C ARG A 40 18.93 -15.29 1.97
N ALA A 41 19.75 -15.19 0.91
CA ALA A 41 19.59 -16.00 -0.30
C ALA A 41 19.55 -17.51 0.01
N ARG A 42 20.50 -17.99 0.83
CA ARG A 42 20.55 -19.41 1.25
C ARG A 42 19.32 -19.81 2.08
N ALA A 43 18.97 -19.02 3.10
CA ALA A 43 17.83 -19.30 3.95
C ALA A 43 16.50 -19.32 3.15
N TRP A 44 16.36 -18.43 2.18
CA TRP A 44 15.19 -18.36 1.31
C TRP A 44 15.08 -19.59 0.41
N LYS A 45 16.20 -20.00 -0.23
CA LYS A 45 16.27 -21.20 -1.04
C LYS A 45 15.84 -22.46 -0.25
N GLU A 46 16.35 -22.60 0.98
CA GLU A 46 16.01 -23.71 1.87
C GLU A 46 14.53 -23.67 2.30
N CYS A 47 13.99 -22.45 2.57
CA CYS A 47 12.63 -22.28 3.05
C CYS A 47 11.58 -22.59 1.96
N PHE A 48 11.81 -22.14 0.73
CA PHE A 48 10.83 -22.21 -0.36
C PHE A 48 11.11 -23.35 -1.35
N GLY A 49 12.21 -24.06 -1.22
CA GLY A 49 12.56 -25.17 -2.10
C GLY A 49 12.88 -24.74 -3.54
N VAL A 50 13.37 -23.50 -3.73
CA VAL A 50 13.66 -22.91 -5.04
C VAL A 50 15.17 -22.78 -5.22
N ASP A 51 15.72 -23.49 -6.18
CA ASP A 51 17.18 -23.53 -6.41
C ASP A 51 17.73 -22.29 -7.12
N ALA A 52 16.94 -21.67 -7.97
CA ALA A 52 17.35 -20.54 -8.81
C ALA A 52 17.34 -19.22 -8.01
N VAL A 53 18.41 -18.97 -7.26
CA VAL A 53 18.62 -17.75 -6.49
C VAL A 53 19.90 -17.06 -6.96
N PHE A 54 19.80 -15.79 -7.31
CA PHE A 54 20.82 -14.96 -7.94
C PHE A 54 21.27 -13.85 -6.98
N ASP A 55 22.50 -13.38 -7.15
CA ASP A 55 23.02 -12.17 -6.50
C ASP A 55 22.77 -10.89 -7.30
N ASP A 56 22.32 -11.06 -8.56
CA ASP A 56 22.08 -10.03 -9.56
C ASP A 56 20.69 -10.25 -10.19
N TYR A 57 19.81 -9.27 -10.05
CA TYR A 57 18.44 -9.36 -10.57
C TYR A 57 18.39 -9.33 -12.10
N GLU A 58 19.32 -8.65 -12.80
CA GLU A 58 19.35 -8.63 -14.27
C GLU A 58 19.64 -10.01 -14.82
N LYS A 59 20.67 -10.69 -14.25
CA LYS A 59 20.97 -12.09 -14.60
C LYS A 59 19.77 -13.01 -14.32
N MET A 60 19.07 -12.78 -13.20
CA MET A 60 17.85 -13.53 -12.88
C MET A 60 16.77 -13.34 -13.93
N LEU A 61 16.49 -12.08 -14.31
CA LEU A 61 15.48 -11.77 -15.33
C LEU A 61 15.84 -12.41 -16.68
N ASP A 62 17.10 -12.32 -17.10
CA ASP A 62 17.58 -12.86 -18.38
C ASP A 62 17.57 -14.41 -18.43
N GLN A 63 17.85 -15.08 -17.30
CA GLN A 63 17.92 -16.55 -17.27
C GLN A 63 16.58 -17.24 -16.99
N LEU A 64 15.72 -16.59 -16.19
CA LEU A 64 14.45 -17.18 -15.81
C LEU A 64 13.31 -16.77 -16.75
N GLU A 65 13.41 -15.60 -17.38
CA GLU A 65 12.34 -15.04 -18.24
C GLU A 65 10.95 -15.23 -17.58
N PRO A 66 10.71 -14.69 -16.35
CA PRO A 66 9.45 -14.88 -15.67
C PRO A 66 8.32 -14.10 -16.35
N ASP A 67 7.07 -14.53 -16.23
CA ASP A 67 5.90 -13.76 -16.68
C ASP A 67 5.69 -12.51 -15.81
N ILE A 68 5.94 -12.65 -14.51
CA ILE A 68 5.77 -11.58 -13.51
C ILE A 68 6.99 -11.54 -12.61
N VAL A 69 7.45 -10.34 -12.28
CA VAL A 69 8.43 -10.12 -11.22
C VAL A 69 7.80 -9.35 -10.07
N ILE A 70 8.06 -9.80 -8.84
CA ILE A 70 7.70 -9.08 -7.62
C ILE A 70 8.92 -8.32 -7.14
N ASN A 71 8.88 -6.99 -7.14
CA ASN A 71 9.93 -6.14 -6.62
C ASN A 71 9.64 -5.78 -5.16
N SER A 72 10.28 -6.49 -4.25
CA SER A 72 10.18 -6.32 -2.79
C SER A 72 11.50 -5.87 -2.15
N THR A 73 12.29 -5.13 -2.90
CA THR A 73 13.50 -4.46 -2.40
C THR A 73 13.12 -3.33 -1.42
N GLN A 74 14.08 -2.59 -0.96
CA GLN A 74 13.82 -1.35 -0.21
C GLN A 74 13.31 -0.25 -1.16
N SER A 75 12.41 0.62 -0.68
CA SER A 75 11.76 1.64 -1.51
C SER A 75 12.72 2.48 -2.39
N PRO A 76 13.92 2.89 -1.92
CA PRO A 76 14.86 3.59 -2.78
C PRO A 76 15.37 2.79 -3.98
N LEU A 77 15.19 1.47 -3.95
CA LEU A 77 15.69 0.54 -4.97
C LEU A 77 14.57 -0.02 -5.88
N HIS A 78 13.33 0.46 -5.78
CA HIS A 78 12.24 -0.04 -6.60
C HIS A 78 12.37 0.35 -8.08
N TYR A 79 12.93 1.51 -8.36
CA TYR A 79 12.98 2.11 -9.69
C TYR A 79 13.73 1.27 -10.72
N ALA A 80 15.03 1.02 -10.52
CA ALA A 80 15.86 0.36 -11.52
C ALA A 80 15.40 -1.08 -11.86
N PRO A 81 15.08 -1.97 -10.89
CA PRO A 81 14.58 -3.30 -11.21
C PRO A 81 13.23 -3.28 -11.94
N THR A 82 12.36 -2.30 -11.63
CA THR A 82 11.08 -2.14 -12.34
C THR A 82 11.29 -1.79 -13.80
N LEU A 83 12.19 -0.85 -14.11
CA LEU A 83 12.52 -0.52 -15.50
C LEU A 83 13.14 -1.70 -16.22
N ALA A 84 14.10 -2.39 -15.59
CA ALA A 84 14.77 -3.55 -16.19
C ALA A 84 13.80 -4.68 -16.53
N ALA A 85 12.80 -4.93 -15.69
CA ALA A 85 11.74 -5.91 -15.94
C ALA A 85 10.83 -5.45 -17.08
N ALA A 86 10.36 -4.20 -17.06
CA ALA A 86 9.50 -3.63 -18.08
C ALA A 86 10.14 -3.70 -19.49
N GLN A 87 11.40 -3.33 -19.60
CA GLN A 87 12.17 -3.38 -20.85
C GLN A 87 12.30 -4.79 -21.44
N ARG A 88 12.13 -5.83 -20.61
CA ARG A 88 12.11 -7.24 -21.02
C ARG A 88 10.70 -7.79 -21.28
N GLY A 89 9.67 -6.93 -21.21
CA GLY A 89 8.27 -7.36 -21.38
C GLY A 89 7.72 -8.16 -20.21
N ILE A 90 8.31 -8.06 -19.03
CA ILE A 90 7.92 -8.76 -17.82
C ILE A 90 6.96 -7.87 -17.02
N HIS A 91 5.79 -8.40 -16.62
CA HIS A 91 4.85 -7.68 -15.77
C HIS A 91 5.37 -7.52 -14.35
N ILE A 92 4.97 -6.46 -13.65
CA ILE A 92 5.58 -6.07 -12.38
C ILE A 92 4.54 -5.94 -11.26
N PHE A 93 4.83 -6.54 -10.12
CA PHE A 93 4.21 -6.25 -8.84
C PHE A 93 5.24 -5.58 -7.93
N CYS A 94 5.09 -4.28 -7.65
CA CYS A 94 6.07 -3.49 -6.90
C CYS A 94 5.57 -3.17 -5.49
N GLU A 95 6.45 -3.27 -4.50
CA GLU A 95 6.18 -2.80 -3.15
C GLU A 95 6.04 -1.27 -3.12
N LYS A 96 5.38 -0.80 -2.08
CA LYS A 96 5.16 0.62 -1.82
C LYS A 96 6.21 1.19 -0.81
N PRO A 97 6.50 2.51 -0.84
CA PRO A 97 6.16 3.46 -1.90
C PRO A 97 6.82 3.07 -3.22
N MET A 98 6.16 3.35 -4.35
CA MET A 98 6.61 2.83 -5.65
C MET A 98 7.97 3.39 -6.09
N ALA A 99 8.34 4.60 -5.65
CA ALA A 99 9.59 5.28 -6.00
C ALA A 99 9.99 6.29 -4.91
N ARG A 100 11.16 6.91 -5.05
CA ARG A 100 11.63 7.96 -4.13
C ARG A 100 10.99 9.33 -4.40
N ASN A 101 10.59 9.59 -5.64
CA ASN A 101 10.01 10.86 -6.06
C ASN A 101 9.07 10.65 -7.26
N LEU A 102 8.32 11.70 -7.61
CA LEU A 102 7.35 11.66 -8.70
C LEU A 102 7.99 11.40 -10.06
N ALA A 103 9.14 11.99 -10.36
CA ALA A 103 9.81 11.81 -11.66
C ALA A 103 10.14 10.33 -11.92
N GLN A 104 10.67 9.62 -10.92
CA GLN A 104 10.88 8.18 -11.01
C GLN A 104 9.57 7.39 -11.15
N ALA A 105 8.55 7.78 -10.40
CA ALA A 105 7.25 7.12 -10.45
C ALA A 105 6.59 7.26 -11.84
N ASP A 106 6.64 8.46 -12.42
CA ASP A 106 6.13 8.74 -13.77
C ASP A 106 6.89 7.93 -14.83
N GLU A 107 8.23 7.89 -14.74
CA GLU A 107 9.06 7.12 -15.67
C GLU A 107 8.79 5.62 -15.57
N MET A 108 8.60 5.08 -14.37
CA MET A 108 8.20 3.67 -14.18
C MET A 108 6.89 3.38 -14.91
N VAL A 109 5.89 4.24 -14.79
CA VAL A 109 4.61 4.08 -15.50
C VAL A 109 4.81 4.18 -17.00
N GLN A 110 5.52 5.21 -17.47
CA GLN A 110 5.77 5.44 -18.90
C GLN A 110 6.47 4.25 -19.56
N VAL A 111 7.54 3.73 -18.94
CA VAL A 111 8.28 2.58 -19.47
C VAL A 111 7.42 1.32 -19.49
N CYS A 112 6.58 1.10 -18.47
CA CYS A 112 5.62 -0.02 -18.47
C CYS A 112 4.60 0.11 -19.62
N ASP A 113 4.10 1.31 -19.89
CA ASP A 113 3.16 1.57 -20.99
C ASP A 113 3.84 1.33 -22.36
N ASP A 114 5.05 1.85 -22.54
CA ASP A 114 5.81 1.72 -23.80
C ASP A 114 6.08 0.24 -24.14
N HIS A 115 6.32 -0.57 -23.12
CA HIS A 115 6.56 -2.01 -23.26
C HIS A 115 5.29 -2.87 -23.09
N LYS A 116 4.11 -2.25 -22.90
CA LYS A 116 2.79 -2.92 -22.75
C LYS A 116 2.76 -3.94 -21.62
N VAL A 117 3.45 -3.65 -20.53
CA VAL A 117 3.44 -4.47 -19.32
C VAL A 117 2.58 -3.84 -18.24
N LYS A 118 1.96 -4.66 -17.41
CA LYS A 118 1.16 -4.20 -16.29
C LYS A 118 2.06 -3.94 -15.08
N LEU A 119 1.82 -2.81 -14.40
CA LEU A 119 2.48 -2.43 -13.16
C LEU A 119 1.42 -2.33 -12.04
N ALA A 120 1.50 -3.24 -11.07
CA ALA A 120 0.71 -3.20 -9.85
C ALA A 120 1.57 -2.71 -8.68
N ILE A 121 1.00 -1.85 -7.82
CA ILE A 121 1.65 -1.37 -6.59
C ILE A 121 0.98 -2.03 -5.39
N ASN A 122 1.74 -2.44 -4.37
CA ASN A 122 1.21 -3.18 -3.21
C ASN A 122 0.33 -2.31 -2.27
N HIS A 123 -0.69 -1.68 -2.84
CA HIS A 123 -1.75 -0.97 -2.11
C HIS A 123 -2.89 -1.94 -1.75
N ILE A 124 -2.63 -2.85 -0.83
CA ILE A 124 -3.50 -3.99 -0.48
C ILE A 124 -4.92 -3.59 -0.04
N LYS A 125 -5.15 -2.32 0.33
CA LYS A 125 -6.49 -1.84 0.69
C LYS A 125 -7.48 -1.90 -0.47
N ARG A 126 -7.00 -1.86 -1.71
CA ARG A 126 -7.83 -1.91 -2.91
C ARG A 126 -8.46 -3.28 -3.18
N VAL A 127 -7.87 -4.35 -2.65
CA VAL A 127 -8.40 -5.72 -2.76
C VAL A 127 -9.07 -6.22 -1.48
N SER A 128 -9.04 -5.43 -0.38
CA SER A 128 -9.70 -5.80 0.87
C SER A 128 -11.20 -5.96 0.68
N LEU A 129 -11.74 -7.07 1.16
CA LEU A 129 -13.17 -7.36 1.10
C LEU A 129 -13.97 -6.38 1.96
N TYR A 130 -13.42 -5.91 3.09
CA TYR A 130 -14.01 -4.84 3.90
C TYR A 130 -14.15 -3.54 3.10
N ASN A 131 -13.12 -3.11 2.39
CA ASN A 131 -13.18 -1.89 1.59
C ASN A 131 -14.12 -2.04 0.40
N ASN A 132 -14.17 -3.20 -0.24
CA ASN A 132 -15.14 -3.50 -1.28
C ASN A 132 -16.59 -3.47 -0.74
N HIS A 133 -16.78 -3.97 0.49
CA HIS A 133 -18.07 -3.87 1.15
C HIS A 133 -18.46 -2.42 1.46
N VAL A 134 -17.52 -1.60 1.94
CA VAL A 134 -17.72 -0.14 2.13
C VAL A 134 -18.14 0.54 0.83
N LEU A 135 -17.45 0.28 -0.30
CA LEU A 135 -17.83 0.81 -1.61
C LEU A 135 -19.27 0.43 -1.99
N ASN A 136 -19.66 -0.80 -1.72
CA ASN A 136 -21.03 -1.27 -1.96
C ASN A 136 -22.06 -0.56 -1.07
N LEU A 137 -21.76 -0.33 0.20
CA LEU A 137 -22.63 0.40 1.13
C LEU A 137 -22.81 1.88 0.68
N ILE A 138 -21.73 2.54 0.28
CA ILE A 138 -21.77 3.90 -0.29
C ILE A 138 -22.65 3.93 -1.55
N LYS A 139 -22.40 2.98 -2.47
CA LYS A 139 -23.17 2.87 -3.71
C LYS A 139 -24.67 2.61 -3.48
N LYS A 140 -25.02 1.90 -2.42
CA LYS A 140 -26.41 1.64 -2.02
C LYS A 140 -27.05 2.82 -1.27
N GLY A 141 -26.28 3.86 -0.94
CA GLY A 141 -26.77 5.03 -0.19
C GLY A 141 -26.97 4.78 1.30
N GLU A 142 -26.33 3.74 1.90
CA GLU A 142 -26.52 3.36 3.30
C GLU A 142 -26.08 4.43 4.32
N ILE A 143 -25.25 5.39 3.87
CA ILE A 143 -24.83 6.56 4.64
C ILE A 143 -25.22 7.88 3.96
N GLY A 144 -26.08 7.83 2.93
CA GLY A 144 -26.38 8.96 2.06
C GLY A 144 -25.18 9.34 1.17
N GLN A 145 -25.05 10.62 0.83
CA GLN A 145 -23.93 11.13 0.06
C GLN A 145 -22.67 11.21 0.93
N LEU A 146 -21.55 10.64 0.47
CA LEU A 146 -20.24 10.78 1.13
C LEU A 146 -19.77 12.25 1.05
N ILE A 147 -19.50 12.87 2.19
CA ILE A 147 -19.11 14.28 2.28
C ILE A 147 -17.72 14.49 2.88
N ARG A 148 -17.26 13.57 3.74
CA ARG A 148 -15.98 13.73 4.44
C ARG A 148 -15.32 12.40 4.73
N LEU A 149 -13.97 12.40 4.69
CA LEU A 149 -13.11 11.33 5.21
C LEU A 149 -12.27 11.86 6.36
N ARG A 150 -11.97 11.01 7.32
CA ARG A 150 -10.94 11.25 8.34
C ARG A 150 -10.07 10.02 8.44
N ALA A 151 -8.79 10.18 8.22
CA ALA A 151 -7.84 9.09 8.26
C ALA A 151 -6.75 9.36 9.28
N ALA A 152 -6.35 8.35 10.03
CA ALA A 152 -5.29 8.45 11.03
C ALA A 152 -4.26 7.36 10.82
N ASP A 153 -2.98 7.74 10.87
CA ASP A 153 -1.87 6.80 10.90
C ASP A 153 -1.76 6.13 12.27
N LYS A 154 -1.10 4.99 12.29
CA LYS A 154 -0.82 4.25 13.54
C LYS A 154 0.19 4.95 14.46
N GLY A 155 0.92 5.96 13.96
CA GLY A 155 1.87 6.76 14.73
C GLY A 155 3.08 5.99 15.29
N GLY A 156 3.79 6.62 16.21
CA GLY A 156 4.86 6.00 16.99
C GLY A 156 6.18 5.78 16.25
N ARG A 157 6.48 6.55 15.21
CA ARG A 157 7.74 6.46 14.48
C ARG A 157 8.82 7.33 15.10
N LYS A 158 9.97 6.69 15.43
CA LYS A 158 11.12 7.37 16.04
C LYS A 158 11.87 8.30 15.09
N SER A 159 11.76 8.07 13.79
CA SER A 159 12.42 8.86 12.75
C SER A 159 11.61 10.09 12.29
N GLY A 160 10.46 10.36 12.89
CA GLY A 160 9.56 11.44 12.50
C GLY A 160 8.19 10.95 12.08
N ASN A 161 7.44 11.74 11.30
CA ASN A 161 6.15 11.28 10.77
C ASN A 161 6.31 10.15 9.74
N ALA A 162 5.24 9.41 9.51
CA ALA A 162 5.24 8.25 8.63
C ALA A 162 4.76 8.57 7.20
N LEU A 163 4.83 9.82 6.75
CA LEU A 163 4.19 10.26 5.51
C LEU A 163 4.62 9.43 4.29
N MET A 164 5.93 9.20 4.08
CA MET A 164 6.40 8.35 2.96
C MET A 164 6.03 6.88 3.13
N ALA A 165 6.20 6.32 4.31
CA ALA A 165 6.00 4.89 4.52
C ALA A 165 4.53 4.47 4.64
N MET A 166 3.72 5.28 5.33
CA MET A 166 2.31 5.00 5.60
C MET A 166 1.38 5.91 4.80
N GLY A 167 1.84 7.11 4.44
CA GLY A 167 1.04 8.06 3.66
C GLY A 167 0.61 7.49 2.31
N THR A 168 1.49 6.75 1.61
CA THR A 168 1.10 6.07 0.37
C THR A 168 -0.10 5.14 0.56
N HIS A 169 -0.16 4.39 1.66
CA HIS A 169 -1.29 3.54 1.98
C HIS A 169 -2.54 4.36 2.34
N LEU A 170 -2.37 5.37 3.20
CA LEU A 170 -3.49 6.12 3.73
C LEU A 170 -4.13 7.00 2.65
N TYR A 171 -3.31 7.65 1.83
CA TYR A 171 -3.77 8.48 0.72
C TYR A 171 -4.39 7.66 -0.41
N ASP A 172 -3.80 6.50 -0.73
CA ASP A 172 -4.44 5.56 -1.66
C ASP A 172 -5.78 5.05 -1.14
N TRP A 173 -5.88 4.82 0.17
CA TRP A 173 -7.14 4.40 0.80
C TRP A 173 -8.20 5.51 0.76
N MET A 174 -7.81 6.77 0.97
CA MET A 174 -8.72 7.92 0.79
C MET A 174 -9.17 8.05 -0.67
N ARG A 175 -8.23 7.90 -1.63
CA ARG A 175 -8.53 7.93 -3.06
C ARG A 175 -9.46 6.80 -3.50
N LEU A 176 -9.39 5.64 -2.86
CA LEU A 176 -10.30 4.53 -3.15
C LEU A 176 -11.77 4.94 -3.00
N PHE A 177 -12.08 5.77 -2.01
CA PHE A 177 -13.46 6.21 -1.74
C PHE A 177 -13.83 7.55 -2.34
N ALA A 178 -12.88 8.46 -2.51
CA ALA A 178 -13.13 9.85 -2.91
C ALA A 178 -12.61 10.22 -4.30
N GLY A 179 -11.82 9.35 -4.95
CA GLY A 179 -11.25 9.60 -6.27
C GLY A 179 -9.99 10.48 -6.23
N ASP A 180 -9.81 11.35 -7.23
CA ASP A 180 -8.62 12.17 -7.36
C ASP A 180 -8.71 13.46 -6.54
N VAL A 181 -7.56 13.87 -6.01
CA VAL A 181 -7.41 15.12 -5.26
C VAL A 181 -7.51 16.33 -6.20
N GLU A 182 -8.12 17.39 -5.70
CA GLU A 182 -8.22 18.69 -6.38
C GLU A 182 -7.24 19.71 -5.77
N TRP A 183 -7.16 19.77 -4.44
CA TRP A 183 -6.20 20.57 -3.71
C TRP A 183 -5.82 19.93 -2.36
N ALA A 184 -4.72 20.36 -1.81
CA ALA A 184 -4.23 19.99 -0.49
C ALA A 184 -3.81 21.24 0.30
N HIS A 185 -3.85 21.13 1.63
CA HIS A 185 -3.23 22.04 2.58
C HIS A 185 -2.72 21.26 3.77
N ALA A 186 -1.52 21.57 4.26
CA ALA A 186 -0.93 20.84 5.37
C ALA A 186 -0.16 21.75 6.32
N HIS A 187 -0.02 21.28 7.57
CA HIS A 187 0.91 21.78 8.56
C HIS A 187 1.84 20.65 8.99
N LEU A 188 3.13 20.87 8.83
CA LEU A 188 4.18 19.97 9.32
C LEU A 188 4.92 20.63 10.48
N LEU A 189 4.86 20.01 11.65
CA LEU A 189 5.35 20.59 12.88
C LEU A 189 6.43 19.70 13.49
N GLN A 190 7.35 20.35 14.22
CA GLN A 190 8.24 19.66 15.15
C GLN A 190 7.50 19.34 16.46
N LEU A 191 8.06 18.48 17.33
CA LEU A 191 7.44 18.12 18.62
C LEU A 191 7.24 19.32 19.55
N ASP A 192 8.09 20.33 19.45
CA ASP A 192 7.97 21.58 20.24
C ASP A 192 6.84 22.51 19.75
N GLY A 193 6.15 22.12 18.66
CA GLY A 193 5.05 22.88 18.04
C GLY A 193 5.49 23.91 17.01
N ARG A 194 6.79 24.06 16.78
CA ARG A 194 7.34 24.92 15.72
C ARG A 194 6.99 24.34 14.34
N GLU A 195 6.69 25.20 13.38
CA GLU A 195 6.60 24.79 11.97
C GLU A 195 7.95 24.26 11.48
N SER A 196 7.89 23.19 10.68
CA SER A 196 9.07 22.63 10.04
C SER A 196 9.49 23.49 8.85
N THR A 197 10.77 23.49 8.53
CA THR A 197 11.33 24.21 7.38
C THR A 197 12.15 23.25 6.51
N VAL A 198 12.59 23.69 5.36
CA VAL A 198 13.44 22.87 4.48
C VAL A 198 14.73 22.40 5.17
N ASP A 199 15.21 23.14 6.17
CA ASP A 199 16.38 22.76 6.96
C ASP A 199 16.11 21.59 7.93
N ASP A 200 14.84 21.26 8.14
CA ASP A 200 14.42 20.13 8.98
C ASP A 200 14.25 18.82 8.17
N ILE A 201 14.47 18.86 6.86
CA ILE A 201 14.42 17.64 6.03
C ILE A 201 15.55 16.72 6.44
N LYS A 202 15.21 15.47 6.75
CA LYS A 202 16.14 14.42 7.18
C LYS A 202 15.89 13.13 6.41
N ASP A 203 16.92 12.31 6.25
CA ASP A 203 16.72 10.92 5.86
C ASP A 203 16.34 10.11 7.10
N ALA A 204 15.26 9.35 7.01
CA ALA A 204 14.78 8.51 8.11
C ALA A 204 15.84 7.51 8.59
N GLN A 205 16.70 7.02 7.68
CA GLN A 205 17.79 6.11 8.01
C GLN A 205 18.89 6.77 8.85
N GLU A 206 19.14 8.08 8.67
CA GLU A 206 20.11 8.83 9.49
C GLU A 206 19.64 8.93 10.94
N ILE A 207 18.31 9.05 11.14
CA ILE A 207 17.72 9.15 12.48
C ILE A 207 17.58 7.74 13.10
N ASN A 208 17.10 6.80 12.33
CA ASN A 208 16.86 5.42 12.76
C ASN A 208 17.23 4.43 11.64
N PRO A 209 18.42 3.80 11.68
CA PRO A 209 18.86 2.86 10.65
C PRO A 209 17.95 1.65 10.44
N LYS A 210 16.97 1.42 11.31
CA LYS A 210 15.96 0.36 11.16
C LYS A 210 14.79 0.77 10.28
N ASP A 211 14.62 2.06 10.01
CA ASP A 211 13.53 2.60 9.17
C ASP A 211 13.94 2.64 7.68
N GLN A 212 14.44 1.51 7.18
CA GLN A 212 15.07 1.39 5.86
C GLN A 212 14.17 1.73 4.66
N ASN A 213 12.86 1.88 4.87
CA ASN A 213 11.88 2.13 3.80
C ASN A 213 11.22 3.51 3.87
N ASP A 214 11.59 4.35 4.83
CA ASP A 214 10.85 5.59 5.07
C ASP A 214 11.28 6.76 4.16
N GLY A 215 12.50 6.76 3.65
CA GLY A 215 13.02 7.85 2.80
C GLY A 215 13.14 9.17 3.53
N LEU A 216 12.79 10.28 2.87
CA LEU A 216 12.86 11.62 3.46
C LEU A 216 11.70 11.88 4.42
N VAL A 217 12.00 12.58 5.52
CA VAL A 217 11.04 13.00 6.55
C VAL A 217 11.16 14.51 6.73
N LEU A 218 10.01 15.18 6.77
CA LEU A 218 9.89 16.58 7.12
C LEU A 218 8.90 16.72 8.29
N GLY A 219 9.39 17.15 9.43
CA GLY A 219 8.61 17.28 10.65
C GLY A 219 8.34 15.97 11.37
N GLU A 220 7.68 16.07 12.51
CA GLU A 220 7.33 14.96 13.39
C GLU A 220 5.81 14.78 13.50
N ARG A 221 5.04 15.86 13.23
CA ARG A 221 3.59 15.87 13.10
C ARG A 221 3.21 16.39 11.73
N CYS A 222 2.26 15.71 11.08
CA CYS A 222 1.67 16.18 9.84
C CYS A 222 0.15 16.19 9.99
N PHE A 223 -0.46 17.32 9.71
CA PHE A 223 -1.91 17.50 9.62
C PHE A 223 -2.23 17.96 8.21
N ALA A 224 -2.84 17.09 7.42
CA ALA A 224 -3.16 17.36 6.03
C ALA A 224 -4.66 17.39 5.78
N SER A 225 -5.09 18.33 4.97
CA SER A 225 -6.48 18.49 4.50
C SER A 225 -6.52 18.43 2.98
N PHE A 226 -7.54 17.80 2.45
CA PHE A 226 -7.71 17.60 1.01
C PHE A 226 -9.14 17.89 0.59
N ARG A 227 -9.28 18.34 -0.65
CA ARG A 227 -10.54 18.27 -1.39
C ARG A 227 -10.37 17.39 -2.60
N PHE A 228 -11.29 16.48 -2.81
CA PHE A 228 -11.36 15.61 -3.96
C PHE A 228 -12.29 16.16 -5.04
N LYS A 229 -12.02 15.84 -6.31
CA LYS A 229 -12.79 16.33 -7.47
C LYS A 229 -14.28 16.05 -7.37
N GLY A 230 -14.70 15.01 -6.65
CA GLY A 230 -16.09 14.69 -6.34
C GLY A 230 -16.72 15.55 -5.23
N GLY A 231 -16.02 16.55 -4.68
CA GLY A 231 -16.49 17.44 -3.62
C GLY A 231 -16.33 16.90 -2.21
N VAL A 232 -15.78 15.69 -2.04
CA VAL A 232 -15.48 15.11 -0.73
C VAL A 232 -14.29 15.85 -0.10
N HIS A 233 -14.41 16.23 1.17
CA HIS A 233 -13.29 16.74 1.96
C HIS A 233 -12.66 15.63 2.78
N ALA A 234 -11.35 15.71 3.03
CA ALA A 234 -10.67 14.72 3.86
C ALA A 234 -9.60 15.35 4.73
N GLU A 235 -9.33 14.68 5.85
CA GLU A 235 -8.25 15.01 6.79
C GLU A 235 -7.44 13.76 7.05
N ALA A 236 -6.12 13.94 7.16
CA ALA A 236 -5.20 12.89 7.55
C ALA A 236 -4.18 13.43 8.55
N ASP A 237 -3.86 12.64 9.59
CA ASP A 237 -2.85 12.98 10.57
C ASP A 237 -1.82 11.86 10.74
N PHE A 238 -0.55 12.28 10.83
CA PHE A 238 0.62 11.44 11.05
C PHE A 238 1.41 12.01 12.22
N LEU A 239 1.52 11.25 13.31
CA LEU A 239 2.12 11.74 14.54
C LEU A 239 3.22 10.79 15.03
N ALA A 240 4.45 11.31 15.11
CA ALA A 240 5.60 10.54 15.56
C ALA A 240 5.48 10.09 17.03
N GLU A 241 4.94 10.94 17.89
CA GLU A 241 4.78 10.68 19.33
C GLU A 241 3.61 9.76 19.68
N ALA A 242 2.65 9.60 18.78
CA ALA A 242 1.51 8.72 19.04
C ALA A 242 1.96 7.26 19.11
N GLN A 243 1.51 6.54 20.13
CA GLN A 243 1.87 5.14 20.30
C GLN A 243 0.80 4.21 19.73
N GLY A 244 1.18 3.48 18.71
CA GLY A 244 0.51 2.26 18.23
C GLY A 244 -1.00 2.38 18.07
N ASN A 245 -1.71 1.51 18.76
CA ASN A 245 -3.15 1.33 18.62
C ASN A 245 -4.01 2.38 19.34
N ASP A 246 -3.42 3.30 20.09
CA ASP A 246 -4.18 4.25 20.92
C ASP A 246 -5.03 5.22 20.10
N ARG A 247 -4.69 5.41 18.81
CA ARG A 247 -5.39 6.32 17.91
C ARG A 247 -6.31 5.66 16.91
N GLY A 248 -6.31 4.31 16.85
CA GLY A 248 -7.16 3.58 15.92
C GLY A 248 -6.80 3.83 14.47
N TYR A 249 -5.60 3.36 14.04
CA TYR A 249 -5.22 3.37 12.62
C TYR A 249 -6.40 2.95 11.72
N GLY A 250 -6.82 3.85 10.84
CA GLY A 250 -8.00 3.59 10.03
C GLY A 250 -8.56 4.82 9.34
N ILE A 251 -9.79 4.66 8.85
CA ILE A 251 -10.53 5.69 8.14
C ILE A 251 -11.98 5.76 8.59
N ASP A 252 -12.48 6.96 8.79
CA ASP A 252 -13.90 7.27 8.98
C ASP A 252 -14.47 7.87 7.70
N LEU A 253 -15.59 7.34 7.25
CA LEU A 253 -16.35 7.83 6.12
C LEU A 253 -17.65 8.44 6.67
N ILE A 254 -17.86 9.72 6.37
CA ILE A 254 -18.95 10.50 6.90
C ILE A 254 -19.86 10.90 5.74
N GLY A 255 -21.07 10.40 5.78
CA GLY A 255 -22.12 10.73 4.81
C GLY A 255 -23.18 11.67 5.39
N THR A 256 -24.14 12.05 4.55
CA THR A 256 -25.27 12.90 4.95
C THR A 256 -26.26 12.20 5.88
N GLU A 257 -26.29 10.86 5.87
CA GLU A 257 -27.28 10.05 6.58
C GLU A 257 -26.67 8.97 7.47
N GLY A 258 -25.32 8.94 7.58
CA GLY A 258 -24.65 7.94 8.42
C GLY A 258 -23.15 7.99 8.34
N ARG A 259 -22.49 7.03 8.97
CA ARG A 259 -21.05 6.91 9.05
C ARG A 259 -20.59 5.46 8.94
N ILE A 260 -19.39 5.27 8.40
CA ILE A 260 -18.67 4.01 8.45
C ILE A 260 -17.31 4.28 9.08
N ALA A 261 -16.86 3.39 9.98
CA ALA A 261 -15.54 3.42 10.58
C ALA A 261 -14.82 2.10 10.27
N VAL A 262 -13.66 2.18 9.62
CA VAL A 262 -12.80 1.02 9.39
C VAL A 262 -11.54 1.19 10.22
N ARG A 263 -11.19 0.19 11.00
CA ARG A 263 -10.02 0.21 11.89
C ARG A 263 -9.14 -0.99 11.61
N GLU A 264 -7.85 -0.78 11.67
CA GLU A 264 -6.85 -1.82 11.51
C GLU A 264 -5.97 -1.92 12.74
N SER A 265 -6.04 -3.06 13.39
CA SER A 265 -5.17 -3.41 14.51
C SER A 265 -4.59 -4.81 14.32
N VAL A 266 -5.01 -5.78 15.07
CA VAL A 266 -4.69 -7.21 14.89
C VAL A 266 -5.47 -7.78 13.71
N SER A 267 -6.71 -7.36 13.53
CA SER A 267 -7.60 -7.65 12.42
C SER A 267 -8.28 -6.37 11.95
N THR A 268 -8.82 -6.38 10.73
CA THR A 268 -9.69 -5.32 10.26
C THR A 268 -11.03 -5.39 11.00
N THR A 269 -11.50 -4.25 11.47
CA THR A 269 -12.83 -4.12 12.06
C THR A 269 -13.59 -3.01 11.36
N MET A 270 -14.86 -3.23 11.10
CA MET A 270 -15.71 -2.27 10.43
C MET A 270 -16.99 -2.05 11.23
N PHE A 271 -17.38 -0.82 11.36
CA PHE A 271 -18.62 -0.40 12.02
C PHE A 271 -19.39 0.54 11.09
N ILE A 272 -20.71 0.43 11.11
CA ILE A 272 -21.62 1.36 10.46
C ILE A 272 -22.61 1.92 11.47
N HIS A 273 -22.87 3.22 11.34
CA HIS A 273 -23.94 3.91 12.04
C HIS A 273 -24.88 4.53 11.01
N ARG A 274 -26.15 4.16 11.03
CA ARG A 274 -27.20 4.72 10.17
C ARG A 274 -27.96 5.79 10.93
N GLY A 275 -28.12 6.95 10.28
CA GLY A 275 -28.78 8.11 10.88
C GLY A 275 -27.87 9.33 11.03
N GLN A 276 -28.49 10.51 11.12
CA GLN A 276 -27.76 11.79 11.17
C GLN A 276 -27.12 12.08 12.54
N HIS A 277 -27.71 11.58 13.60
CA HIS A 277 -27.24 11.79 14.99
C HIS A 277 -26.70 10.48 15.55
N HIS A 278 -25.49 10.52 16.03
CA HIS A 278 -24.88 9.37 16.68
C HIS A 278 -24.27 9.81 18.01
N LEU A 279 -24.53 9.03 19.02
CA LEU A 279 -23.77 9.09 20.27
C LEU A 279 -22.59 8.11 20.15
N PRO A 280 -21.42 8.40 20.77
CA PRO A 280 -20.20 7.61 20.59
C PRO A 280 -20.36 6.11 20.80
N GLU A 281 -21.25 5.70 21.70
CA GLU A 281 -21.42 4.30 22.11
C GLU A 281 -22.77 3.70 21.69
N GLN A 282 -23.57 4.39 20.89
CA GLN A 282 -24.92 3.95 20.54
C GLN A 282 -25.12 3.92 19.03
N GLY A 283 -25.89 2.92 18.58
CA GLY A 283 -26.35 2.82 17.20
C GLY A 283 -25.31 2.34 16.20
N TRP A 284 -24.12 1.91 16.66
CA TRP A 284 -23.10 1.30 15.81
C TRP A 284 -23.34 -0.20 15.66
N GLU A 285 -23.29 -0.67 14.43
CA GLU A 285 -23.33 -2.07 14.05
C GLU A 285 -21.94 -2.50 13.57
N GLN A 286 -21.39 -3.56 14.15
CA GLN A 286 -20.14 -4.14 13.66
C GLN A 286 -20.43 -5.07 12.49
N ILE A 287 -19.67 -4.90 11.41
CA ILE A 287 -19.72 -5.75 10.22
C ILE A 287 -18.55 -6.72 10.24
N HIS A 288 -18.83 -7.98 9.98
CA HIS A 288 -17.83 -9.05 9.85
C HIS A 288 -17.81 -9.58 8.42
N ILE A 289 -16.61 -9.76 7.88
CA ILE A 289 -16.37 -10.36 6.56
C ILE A 289 -15.58 -11.64 6.77
N GLU A 290 -16.28 -12.75 6.85
CA GLU A 290 -15.72 -14.04 7.26
C GLU A 290 -14.57 -14.48 6.34
N GLU A 291 -14.68 -14.25 5.02
CA GLU A 291 -13.66 -14.62 4.03
C GLU A 291 -12.33 -13.86 4.21
N GLU A 292 -12.35 -12.64 4.78
CA GLU A 292 -11.13 -11.89 5.09
C GLU A 292 -10.61 -12.21 6.49
N ASP A 293 -11.50 -12.47 7.45
CA ASP A 293 -11.16 -12.71 8.85
C ASP A 293 -10.65 -14.13 9.13
N SER A 294 -11.17 -15.12 8.38
CA SER A 294 -10.93 -16.54 8.60
C SER A 294 -10.38 -17.24 7.34
N ASP A 295 -9.67 -18.35 7.54
CA ASP A 295 -9.26 -19.27 6.48
C ASP A 295 -10.41 -20.24 6.09
N GLU A 296 -10.14 -21.14 5.16
CA GLU A 296 -11.14 -22.11 4.67
C GLU A 296 -11.62 -23.10 5.76
N GLU A 297 -10.82 -23.29 6.82
CA GLU A 297 -11.18 -24.11 7.98
C GLU A 297 -11.86 -23.29 9.08
N GLY A 298 -12.17 -22.01 8.83
CA GLY A 298 -12.84 -21.12 9.79
C GLY A 298 -11.94 -20.62 10.92
N GLN A 299 -10.60 -20.79 10.79
CA GLN A 299 -9.65 -20.29 11.78
C GLN A 299 -9.29 -18.83 11.48
N PRO A 300 -9.06 -17.99 12.52
CA PRO A 300 -8.60 -16.61 12.31
C PRO A 300 -7.35 -16.55 11.46
N ARG A 301 -7.36 -15.75 10.38
CA ARG A 301 -6.20 -15.61 9.48
C ARG A 301 -4.99 -15.08 10.23
N LYS A 302 -3.91 -15.84 10.19
CA LYS A 302 -2.60 -15.43 10.72
C LYS A 302 -2.07 -14.22 9.92
N ASN A 303 -1.22 -13.41 10.54
CA ASN A 303 -0.62 -12.20 9.92
C ASN A 303 -1.67 -11.17 9.45
N ARG A 304 -2.81 -11.06 10.14
CA ARG A 304 -3.85 -10.05 9.91
C ARG A 304 -4.42 -10.06 8.48
N GLY A 305 -4.52 -11.23 7.89
CA GLY A 305 -4.96 -11.36 6.50
C GLY A 305 -4.00 -10.84 5.44
N ARG A 306 -2.80 -10.36 5.81
CA ARG A 306 -1.85 -9.79 4.83
C ARG A 306 -1.51 -10.76 3.70
N LEU A 307 -1.25 -12.03 4.01
CA LEU A 307 -0.96 -13.04 3.00
C LEU A 307 -2.16 -13.24 2.05
N PHE A 308 -3.36 -13.25 2.59
CA PHE A 308 -4.59 -13.33 1.82
C PHE A 308 -4.73 -12.13 0.87
N LEU A 309 -4.54 -10.91 1.38
CA LEU A 309 -4.61 -9.71 0.54
C LEU A 309 -3.51 -9.66 -0.52
N GLN A 310 -2.28 -10.12 -0.20
CA GLN A 310 -1.21 -10.24 -1.19
C GLN A 310 -1.54 -11.27 -2.27
N HIS A 311 -2.15 -12.39 -1.89
CA HIS A 311 -2.66 -13.38 -2.85
C HIS A 311 -3.73 -12.74 -3.76
N LEU A 312 -4.69 -11.99 -3.22
CA LEU A 312 -5.70 -11.28 -4.02
C LEU A 312 -5.07 -10.25 -4.97
N MET A 313 -3.99 -9.55 -4.55
CA MET A 313 -3.24 -8.63 -5.41
C MET A 313 -2.60 -9.34 -6.60
N ILE A 314 -2.00 -10.52 -6.38
CA ILE A 314 -1.41 -11.34 -7.45
C ILE A 314 -2.51 -11.79 -8.42
N LYS A 315 -3.65 -12.26 -7.89
CA LYS A 315 -4.81 -12.66 -8.71
C LYS A 315 -5.36 -11.52 -9.56
N ASP A 316 -5.48 -10.31 -8.98
CA ASP A 316 -5.92 -9.15 -9.75
C ASP A 316 -4.93 -8.77 -10.85
N LEU A 317 -3.62 -8.82 -10.58
CA LEU A 317 -2.61 -8.57 -11.60
C LEU A 317 -2.70 -9.58 -12.75
N ILE A 318 -2.85 -10.87 -12.45
CA ILE A 318 -3.03 -11.91 -13.46
C ILE A 318 -4.30 -11.65 -14.28
N ALA A 319 -5.42 -11.37 -13.62
CA ALA A 319 -6.66 -11.04 -14.32
C ALA A 319 -6.51 -9.77 -15.18
N ALA A 320 -5.79 -8.76 -14.70
CA ALA A 320 -5.49 -7.54 -15.45
C ALA A 320 -4.63 -7.80 -16.71
N ILE A 321 -3.72 -8.78 -16.64
CA ILE A 321 -2.93 -9.23 -17.80
C ILE A 321 -3.84 -9.94 -18.80
N GLU A 322 -4.68 -10.89 -18.36
CA GLU A 322 -5.55 -11.70 -19.21
C GLU A 322 -6.66 -10.87 -19.87
N GLU A 323 -7.20 -9.89 -19.15
CA GLU A 323 -8.29 -9.01 -19.60
C GLU A 323 -7.81 -7.74 -20.30
N ASP A 324 -6.50 -7.52 -20.38
CA ASP A 324 -5.86 -6.30 -20.88
C ASP A 324 -6.41 -5.01 -20.27
N ARG A 325 -6.63 -5.02 -18.96
CA ARG A 325 -7.04 -3.86 -18.17
C ARG A 325 -5.91 -3.40 -17.23
N ASP A 326 -6.08 -2.24 -16.61
CA ASP A 326 -5.22 -1.85 -15.49
C ASP A 326 -5.53 -2.69 -14.24
N PRO A 327 -4.49 -3.04 -13.42
CA PRO A 327 -4.70 -3.60 -12.09
C PRO A 327 -5.48 -2.60 -11.21
N VAL A 328 -6.25 -3.11 -10.24
CA VAL A 328 -7.01 -2.23 -9.31
C VAL A 328 -6.11 -1.30 -8.50
N ALA A 329 -4.87 -1.72 -8.23
CA ALA A 329 -3.82 -0.91 -7.63
C ALA A 329 -2.71 -0.65 -8.67
N SER A 330 -3.02 0.08 -9.72
CA SER A 330 -2.15 0.34 -10.85
C SER A 330 -0.97 1.26 -10.51
N GLY A 331 0.06 1.25 -11.37
CA GLY A 331 1.16 2.21 -11.33
C GLY A 331 0.67 3.66 -11.33
N ARG A 332 -0.32 4.02 -12.18
CA ARG A 332 -0.95 5.36 -12.19
C ARG A 332 -1.60 5.70 -10.85
N GLY A 333 -2.25 4.72 -10.21
CA GLY A 333 -2.78 4.87 -8.86
C GLY A 333 -1.69 5.13 -7.83
N GLY A 334 -0.54 4.48 -7.99
CA GLY A 334 0.66 4.70 -7.17
C GLY A 334 1.22 6.11 -7.31
N VAL A 335 1.37 6.62 -8.56
CA VAL A 335 1.76 8.01 -8.85
C VAL A 335 0.84 8.99 -8.14
N ALA A 336 -0.47 8.86 -8.32
CA ALA A 336 -1.43 9.78 -7.73
C ALA A 336 -1.44 9.76 -6.19
N SER A 337 -1.06 8.65 -5.55
CA SER A 337 -0.87 8.61 -4.10
C SER A 337 0.43 9.33 -3.67
N MET A 338 1.48 9.24 -4.48
CA MET A 338 2.72 10.01 -4.27
C MET A 338 2.53 11.51 -4.55
N GLU A 339 1.69 11.89 -5.52
CA GLU A 339 1.29 13.29 -5.75
C GLU A 339 0.66 13.89 -4.49
N MET A 340 -0.20 13.16 -3.79
CA MET A 340 -0.79 13.65 -2.54
C MET A 340 0.28 13.87 -1.45
N ILE A 341 1.32 13.03 -1.39
CA ILE A 341 2.45 13.25 -0.48
C ILE A 341 3.20 14.53 -0.88
N ASN A 342 3.48 14.70 -2.16
CA ASN A 342 4.18 15.88 -2.67
C ASN A 342 3.38 17.16 -2.41
N LEU A 343 2.07 17.15 -2.71
CA LEU A 343 1.16 18.26 -2.40
C LEU A 343 1.10 18.58 -0.90
N THR A 344 1.22 17.56 -0.03
CA THR A 344 1.29 17.76 1.43
C THR A 344 2.54 18.55 1.81
N TRP A 345 3.69 18.27 1.20
CA TRP A 345 4.94 19.00 1.45
C TRP A 345 4.93 20.40 0.83
N GLU A 346 4.45 20.52 -0.42
CA GLU A 346 4.42 21.79 -1.16
C GLU A 346 3.42 22.81 -0.59
N SER A 347 2.34 22.32 0.03
CA SER A 347 1.29 23.17 0.61
C SER A 347 1.61 23.65 2.04
N HIS A 348 2.66 23.12 2.66
CA HIS A 348 3.17 23.56 3.95
C HIS A 348 4.08 24.79 3.77
#